data_0c5d3ae625f461353fda3c21d5585a91
#
_entry.id   0c5d3ae625f461353fda3c21d5585a91
#
_cell.length_a   1.000
_cell.length_b   1.000
_cell.length_c   1.000
_cell.angle_alpha   90.00
_cell.angle_beta   90.00
_cell.angle_gamma   90.00
#
_symmetry.space_group_name_H-M   'P 1'
#
loop_
_entity.id
_entity.type
_entity.pdbx_description
1 polymer ?
#
loop_
_entity_poly.entity_id
_entity_poly.type
_entity_poly.pdbx_seq_one_letter_code
_entity_poly.pdbx_strand_id
1 'polypeptide(L)'
;MESTLLRIYMTVSAKVKAKQSLWQRIFNSSLAGYLLKEAKSFGIEQVIIQRISAGYLKGKKLAFDIGEVTPQDQPQCVELIDCEDKLKSFVEKYRSEFGECRVVLFKTAQILG
;
A
#
# COMPACT_ATOMS: atom_id res chain seq x y z
N MET A 1 -4.86 -12.53 -20.62
CA MET A 1 -4.46 -11.12 -20.68
C MET A 1 -3.33 -10.86 -19.69
N GLU A 2 -2.29 -10.20 -20.14
CA GLU A 2 -1.17 -9.85 -19.27
C GLU A 2 -1.50 -8.61 -18.47
N SER A 3 -1.14 -8.62 -17.22
CA SER A 3 -1.25 -7.49 -16.33
C SER A 3 0.02 -7.38 -15.49
N THR A 4 0.16 -6.26 -14.82
CA THR A 4 1.29 -6.01 -13.93
C THR A 4 0.76 -5.91 -12.50
N LEU A 5 1.52 -6.46 -11.58
CA LEU A 5 1.20 -6.45 -10.15
C LEU A 5 2.19 -5.52 -9.45
N LEU A 6 1.67 -4.61 -8.64
CA LEU A 6 2.48 -3.73 -7.80
C LEU A 6 2.13 -4.00 -6.35
N ARG A 7 3.13 -4.18 -5.51
CA ARG A 7 2.93 -4.27 -4.07
C ARG A 7 3.70 -3.19 -3.36
N ILE A 8 3.02 -2.53 -2.44
CA ILE A 8 3.62 -1.50 -1.59
C ILE A 8 3.56 -2.03 -0.16
N TYR A 9 4.72 -2.45 0.34
CA TYR A 9 4.84 -3.00 1.70
C TYR A 9 5.11 -1.88 2.69
N MET A 10 4.38 -1.88 3.79
CA MET A 10 4.50 -0.86 4.84
C MET A 10 4.04 -1.44 6.17
N THR A 11 4.34 -0.76 7.26
CA THR A 11 3.76 -1.11 8.55
C THR A 11 2.37 -0.50 8.66
N VAL A 12 1.54 -1.06 9.56
CA VAL A 12 0.19 -0.50 9.80
C VAL A 12 0.24 0.91 10.35
N SER A 13 1.38 1.30 10.95
CA SER A 13 1.58 2.64 11.52
C SER A 13 1.97 3.70 10.49
N ALA A 14 2.20 3.33 9.23
CA ALA A 14 2.59 4.27 8.19
C ALA A 14 1.52 5.35 7.98
N LYS A 15 1.94 6.61 7.95
CA LYS A 15 1.06 7.78 7.87
C LYS A 15 1.29 8.57 6.60
N VAL A 16 0.27 9.30 6.19
CA VAL A 16 0.34 10.21 5.06
C VAL A 16 1.17 11.43 5.45
N LYS A 17 2.06 11.85 4.56
CA LYS A 17 2.94 13.01 4.78
C LYS A 17 2.37 14.29 4.15
N ALA A 18 1.54 14.17 3.12
CA ALA A 18 0.97 15.31 2.43
C ALA A 18 0.11 16.16 3.37
N LYS A 19 0.07 17.47 3.11
CA LYS A 19 -0.83 18.37 3.85
C LYS A 19 -2.27 18.00 3.55
N GLN A 20 -3.03 17.75 4.60
CA GLN A 20 -4.44 17.43 4.50
C GLN A 20 -5.23 18.40 5.38
N SER A 21 -6.51 18.56 5.07
CA SER A 21 -7.41 19.29 5.97
C SER A 21 -7.47 18.56 7.30
N LEU A 22 -7.89 19.28 8.37
CA LEU A 22 -8.01 18.69 9.69
C LEU A 22 -8.90 17.45 9.68
N TRP A 23 -9.98 17.48 8.93
CA TRP A 23 -10.90 16.36 8.80
C TRP A 23 -10.24 15.16 8.13
N GLN A 24 -9.49 15.38 7.05
CA GLN A 24 -8.76 14.30 6.37
C GLN A 24 -7.71 13.68 7.27
N ARG A 25 -7.03 14.49 8.09
CA ARG A 25 -6.02 13.99 9.04
C ARG A 25 -6.64 13.10 10.11
N ILE A 26 -7.82 13.44 10.58
CA ILE A 26 -8.51 12.66 11.61
C ILE A 26 -9.00 11.33 11.07
N PHE A 27 -9.59 11.32 9.86
CA PHE A 27 -10.25 10.13 9.32
C PHE A 27 -9.40 9.32 8.34
N ASN A 28 -8.35 9.93 7.75
CA ASN A 28 -7.53 9.31 6.70
C ASN A 28 -6.04 9.45 6.93
N SER A 29 -5.57 9.32 8.17
CA SER A 29 -4.14 9.43 8.46
C SER A 29 -3.34 8.21 8.02
N SER A 30 -3.97 7.05 7.82
CA SER A 30 -3.34 5.83 7.38
C SER A 30 -2.87 5.95 5.93
N LEU A 31 -1.60 5.63 5.68
CA LEU A 31 -1.05 5.66 4.32
C LEU A 31 -1.75 4.65 3.41
N ALA A 32 -2.00 3.43 3.90
CA ALA A 32 -2.69 2.41 3.11
C ALA A 32 -4.08 2.87 2.67
N GLY A 33 -4.85 3.44 3.59
CA GLY A 33 -6.18 3.96 3.28
C GLY A 33 -6.15 5.11 2.29
N TYR A 34 -5.18 6.01 2.44
CA TYR A 34 -4.97 7.11 1.51
C TYR A 34 -4.66 6.59 0.10
N LEU A 35 -3.70 5.67 -0.01
CA LEU A 35 -3.32 5.11 -1.31
C LEU A 35 -4.47 4.35 -1.97
N LEU A 36 -5.29 3.65 -1.19
CA LEU A 36 -6.47 2.96 -1.71
C LEU A 36 -7.42 3.95 -2.39
N LYS A 37 -7.74 5.05 -1.72
CA LYS A 37 -8.64 6.08 -2.26
C LYS A 37 -8.03 6.77 -3.48
N GLU A 38 -6.75 7.10 -3.42
CA GLU A 38 -6.07 7.75 -4.53
C GLU A 38 -5.98 6.81 -5.74
N ALA A 39 -5.74 5.53 -5.52
CA ALA A 39 -5.72 4.56 -6.61
C ALA A 39 -7.08 4.43 -7.29
N LYS A 40 -8.17 4.44 -6.51
CA LYS A 40 -9.52 4.43 -7.08
C LYS A 40 -9.75 5.66 -7.96
N SER A 41 -9.38 6.84 -7.47
CA SER A 41 -9.50 8.09 -8.23
C SER A 41 -8.60 8.11 -9.46
N PHE A 42 -7.44 7.50 -9.38
CA PHE A 42 -6.49 7.39 -10.49
C PHE A 42 -7.00 6.44 -11.58
N GLY A 43 -7.96 5.59 -11.23
CA GLY A 43 -8.55 4.63 -12.16
C GLY A 43 -7.82 3.29 -12.23
N ILE A 44 -7.08 2.93 -11.18
CA ILE A 44 -6.43 1.62 -11.11
C ILE A 44 -7.52 0.53 -11.10
N GLU A 45 -7.30 -0.51 -11.90
CA GLU A 45 -8.30 -1.55 -12.14
C GLU A 45 -8.68 -2.33 -10.88
N GLN A 46 -7.68 -2.71 -10.08
CA GLN A 46 -7.93 -3.47 -8.86
C GLN A 46 -6.93 -3.08 -7.78
N VAL A 47 -7.42 -2.80 -6.58
CA VAL A 47 -6.59 -2.46 -5.44
C VAL A 47 -7.13 -3.15 -4.20
N ILE A 48 -6.26 -3.81 -3.44
CA ILE A 48 -6.63 -4.42 -2.17
C ILE A 48 -5.57 -4.09 -1.12
N ILE A 49 -6.01 -4.06 0.14
CA ILE A 49 -5.10 -3.96 1.28
C ILE A 49 -5.09 -5.32 1.96
N GLN A 50 -3.89 -5.87 2.12
CA GLN A 50 -3.69 -7.13 2.82
C GLN A 50 -2.97 -6.88 4.14
N ARG A 51 -3.61 -7.21 5.25
CA ARG A 51 -2.96 -7.20 6.55
C ARG A 51 -2.32 -8.55 6.77
N ILE A 52 -1.05 -8.54 7.12
CA ILE A 52 -0.27 -9.77 7.29
C ILE A 52 -0.36 -10.19 8.74
N SER A 53 -0.77 -11.43 8.98
CA SER A 53 -1.00 -11.93 10.34
C SER A 53 0.27 -12.09 11.15
N ALA A 54 1.39 -12.41 10.48
CA ALA A 54 2.69 -12.57 11.15
C ALA A 54 3.81 -12.31 10.16
N GLY A 55 4.87 -11.64 10.60
CA GLY A 55 6.03 -11.41 9.76
C GLY A 55 6.78 -10.15 10.17
N TYR A 56 7.75 -9.76 9.35
CA TYR A 56 8.49 -8.52 9.55
C TYR A 56 8.92 -7.94 8.21
N LEU A 57 8.97 -6.63 8.14
CA LEU A 57 9.53 -5.92 6.99
C LEU A 57 10.99 -5.62 7.25
N LYS A 58 11.73 -5.32 6.19
CA LYS A 58 13.16 -5.02 6.29
C LYS A 58 13.42 -3.93 7.33
N GLY A 59 14.27 -4.22 8.31
CA GLY A 59 14.62 -3.28 9.38
C GLY A 59 13.59 -3.13 10.48
N LYS A 60 12.53 -3.92 10.46
CA LYS A 60 11.46 -3.85 11.46
C LYS A 60 11.45 -5.09 12.34
N LYS A 61 10.76 -4.99 13.47
CA LYS A 61 10.64 -6.09 14.43
C LYS A 61 9.67 -7.14 13.92
N LEU A 62 9.91 -8.39 14.35
CA LEU A 62 8.95 -9.47 14.15
C LEU A 62 7.65 -9.12 14.88
N ALA A 63 6.53 -9.25 14.18
CA ALA A 63 5.22 -8.90 14.73
C ALA A 63 4.19 -9.98 14.43
N PHE A 64 3.30 -10.19 15.38
CA PHE A 64 2.17 -11.12 15.27
C PHE A 64 0.89 -10.36 15.58
N ASP A 65 -0.11 -10.54 14.74
CA ASP A 65 -1.43 -9.93 14.95
C ASP A 65 -2.26 -10.89 15.84
N ILE A 66 -1.83 -11.03 17.08
CA ILE A 66 -2.48 -11.90 18.08
C ILE A 66 -2.85 -11.05 19.30
N GLY A 67 -4.11 -10.78 19.50
CA GLY A 67 -4.57 -10.02 20.65
C GLY A 67 -5.34 -8.78 20.26
N GLU A 68 -5.69 -7.96 21.25
CA GLU A 68 -6.56 -6.82 21.08
C GLU A 68 -5.84 -5.60 20.49
N VAL A 69 -4.53 -5.51 20.64
CA VAL A 69 -3.73 -4.38 20.16
C VAL A 69 -2.83 -4.83 19.03
N THR A 70 -2.96 -4.19 17.88
CA THR A 70 -2.10 -4.46 16.73
C THR A 70 -0.74 -3.80 16.94
N PRO A 71 0.38 -4.55 16.85
CA PRO A 71 1.70 -3.95 16.95
C PRO A 71 1.95 -2.89 15.88
N GLN A 72 2.70 -1.84 16.23
CA GLN A 72 3.02 -0.77 15.28
C GLN A 72 3.79 -1.27 14.06
N ASP A 73 4.64 -2.27 14.25
CA ASP A 73 5.46 -2.84 13.17
C ASP A 73 4.74 -3.94 12.39
N GLN A 74 3.46 -4.17 12.68
CA GLN A 74 2.67 -5.18 11.95
C GLN A 74 2.71 -4.86 10.45
N PRO A 75 3.12 -5.83 9.61
CA PRO A 75 3.20 -5.60 8.18
C PRO A 75 1.83 -5.51 7.52
N GLN A 76 1.76 -4.73 6.45
CA GLN A 76 0.61 -4.75 5.55
C GLN A 76 1.10 -4.43 4.14
N CYS A 77 0.26 -4.70 3.16
CA CYS A 77 0.59 -4.52 1.76
C CYS A 77 -0.60 -3.92 1.04
N VAL A 78 -0.34 -2.91 0.21
CA VAL A 78 -1.31 -2.42 -0.77
C VAL A 78 -0.93 -3.05 -2.10
N GLU A 79 -1.84 -3.85 -2.66
CA GLU A 79 -1.61 -4.56 -3.92
C GLU A 79 -2.47 -3.96 -5.01
N LEU A 80 -1.83 -3.61 -6.13
CA LEU A 80 -2.48 -2.98 -7.27
C LEU A 80 -2.26 -3.82 -8.51
N ILE A 81 -3.30 -3.98 -9.33
CA ILE A 81 -3.22 -4.68 -10.61
C ILE A 81 -3.74 -3.74 -11.68
N ASP A 82 -2.92 -3.51 -12.71
CA ASP A 82 -3.26 -2.73 -13.90
C ASP A 82 -2.13 -2.91 -14.93
N CYS A 83 -2.14 -2.14 -16.00
CA CYS A 83 -1.02 -2.15 -16.94
C CYS A 83 0.21 -1.46 -16.32
N GLU A 84 1.39 -1.86 -16.78
CA GLU A 84 2.66 -1.40 -16.22
C GLU A 84 2.79 0.11 -16.21
N ASP A 85 2.48 0.76 -17.33
CA ASP A 85 2.65 2.21 -17.47
C ASP A 85 1.79 2.98 -16.46
N LYS A 86 0.57 2.52 -16.25
CA LYS A 86 -0.35 3.17 -15.31
C LYS A 86 0.12 3.01 -13.88
N LEU A 87 0.60 1.82 -13.52
CA LEU A 87 1.14 1.58 -12.18
C LEU A 87 2.39 2.41 -11.92
N LYS A 88 3.29 2.52 -12.92
CA LYS A 88 4.48 3.37 -12.80
C LYS A 88 4.12 4.84 -12.67
N SER A 89 3.12 5.31 -13.40
CA SER A 89 2.64 6.69 -13.28
C SER A 89 2.06 6.95 -11.89
N PHE A 90 1.33 5.99 -11.33
CA PHE A 90 0.81 6.09 -9.98
C PHE A 90 1.96 6.20 -8.97
N VAL A 91 2.97 5.34 -9.08
CA VAL A 91 4.14 5.38 -8.20
C VAL A 91 4.83 6.74 -8.27
N GLU A 92 5.04 7.28 -9.46
CA GLU A 92 5.69 8.58 -9.62
C GLU A 92 4.89 9.71 -8.98
N LYS A 93 3.56 9.69 -9.15
CA LYS A 93 2.70 10.73 -8.57
C LYS A 93 2.75 10.74 -7.05
N TYR A 94 2.82 9.57 -6.42
CA TYR A 94 2.76 9.46 -4.96
C TYR A 94 4.09 9.09 -4.31
N ARG A 95 5.19 9.18 -5.06
CA ARG A 95 6.52 8.78 -4.57
C ARG A 95 6.91 9.44 -3.26
N SER A 96 6.57 10.70 -3.08
CA SER A 96 6.91 11.44 -1.86
C SER A 96 6.21 10.90 -0.60
N GLU A 97 5.12 10.14 -0.77
CA GLU A 97 4.38 9.57 0.35
C GLU A 97 4.95 8.23 0.82
N PHE A 98 5.76 7.57 0.00
CA PHE A 98 6.17 6.20 0.30
C PHE A 98 7.19 6.09 1.43
N GLY A 99 8.08 7.08 1.60
CA GLY A 99 9.07 7.06 2.70
C GLY A 99 9.83 5.76 2.79
N GLU A 100 9.60 5.00 3.87
CA GLU A 100 10.25 3.71 4.10
C GLU A 100 9.56 2.53 3.42
N CYS A 101 8.48 2.77 2.68
CA CYS A 101 7.76 1.70 2.02
C CYS A 101 8.64 1.00 0.99
N ARG A 102 8.45 -0.30 0.86
CA ARG A 102 9.10 -1.08 -0.18
C ARG A 102 8.12 -1.30 -1.32
N VAL A 103 8.46 -0.77 -2.49
CA VAL A 103 7.60 -0.83 -3.68
C VAL A 103 8.18 -1.85 -4.64
N VAL A 104 7.42 -2.90 -4.95
CA VAL A 104 7.88 -4.02 -5.77
C VAL A 104 6.93 -4.20 -6.95
N LEU A 105 7.49 -4.24 -8.15
CA LEU A 105 6.73 -4.45 -9.38
C LEU A 105 6.98 -5.87 -9.91
N PHE A 106 5.88 -6.58 -10.18
CA PHE A 106 5.91 -7.91 -10.78
C PHE A 106 5.37 -7.79 -12.22
N LYS A 107 6.26 -7.92 -13.22
CA LYS A 107 5.92 -7.56 -14.60
C LYS A 107 4.94 -8.47 -15.30
N THR A 108 4.93 -9.75 -14.98
CA THR A 108 4.14 -10.72 -15.75
C THR A 108 3.16 -11.47 -14.86
N ALA A 109 2.04 -10.83 -14.56
CA ALA A 109 0.89 -11.49 -13.97
C ALA A 109 -0.08 -11.83 -15.11
N GLN A 110 -0.58 -13.05 -15.16
CA GLN A 110 -1.59 -13.45 -16.14
C GLN A 110 -2.95 -13.50 -15.49
N ILE A 111 -3.94 -12.86 -16.13
CA ILE A 111 -5.33 -12.95 -15.69
C ILE A 111 -5.95 -14.14 -16.43
N LEU A 112 -6.32 -15.18 -15.70
CA LEU A 112 -6.84 -16.41 -16.27
C LEU A 112 -8.37 -16.50 -16.23
N GLY A 113 -9.00 -15.59 -15.57
CA GLY A 113 -10.45 -15.62 -15.50
C GLY A 113 -11.06 -14.34 -14.98
#